data_abadc1d3bd5a7bd712948644ad865bdd
#
_entry.id   abadc1d3bd5a7bd712948644ad865bdd
#
_cell.length_a   1.000
_cell.length_b   1.000
_cell.length_c   1.000
_cell.angle_alpha   90.00
_cell.angle_beta   90.00
_cell.angle_gamma   90.00
#
_symmetry.space_group_name_H-M   'P 1'
#
loop_
_entity.id
_entity.type
_entity.pdbx_description
1 polymer ?
#
loop_
_entity_poly.entity_id
_entity_poly.type
_entity_poly.pdbx_seq_one_letter_code
_entity_poly.pdbx_strand_id
1 'polypeptide(L)'
;MSVLITKIKLYNFRRFREYVIEPNEKCNILIGDNESGKSTILEAIDLVSSGNMRRLEAIGLDNLMNIEAVTEFVNGSRCYNDLPKLRIELYLSETSDPTVNGENNSDKKECDGIKLVCEPNEDYRTEITEALLTQVDYFPYEYYSMRFSTFADQAYTGYKNKLRCAMVNSDKMDSEYATNDFIKRTYYQYTEGDPKERAIFKSKYRQMKNNFRANSLVPLNGRVPQDKHYTFGLKSSVATDFENNLMIYEDEISIDNKGTGKQIFIKTDFALEHSGSNVDVILLEEPETHLSHVNLRKLVRKIAETQNGQLFIATHNSLISTRLELNNVIILHCDSDNKPVVLKDLSADTAKYFRKVPPASITEFALSRKSILVEGPAEYILFEKFYETVSNHRPEDDGIQILDVRGLSFKRYLDIARLTKGKVAVVTDNDGDVLENCIEKYADYSDNANIKICYDTDESKHTFEIVLYWDNKELCDELFSNSAQQYMLNNKTEAAYTLLCQDKGINVPAYIKEAIEWIRR
;
A
#
# COMPACT_ATOMS: atom_id res chain seq x y z
N MET A 1 15.56 16.89 15.40
CA MET A 1 14.38 15.99 15.34
C MET A 1 14.15 15.61 13.89
N SER A 2 13.70 14.40 13.61
CA SER A 2 13.26 14.00 12.25
C SER A 2 12.01 14.78 11.88
N VAL A 3 11.93 15.22 10.62
CA VAL A 3 10.75 15.88 10.09
C VAL A 3 9.71 14.80 9.75
N LEU A 4 8.46 14.98 10.16
CA LEU A 4 7.37 14.03 9.91
C LEU A 4 6.35 14.64 8.95
N ILE A 5 5.71 13.81 8.15
CA ILE A 5 4.54 14.17 7.36
C ILE A 5 3.31 14.04 8.26
N THR A 6 2.58 15.14 8.46
CA THR A 6 1.38 15.18 9.29
C THR A 6 0.09 15.08 8.49
N LYS A 7 0.13 15.51 7.20
CA LYS A 7 -0.98 15.41 6.27
C LYS A 7 -0.48 15.36 4.83
N ILE A 8 -1.16 14.57 4.01
CA ILE A 8 -0.92 14.47 2.56
C ILE A 8 -2.20 14.88 1.86
N LYS A 9 -2.12 15.78 0.90
CA LYS A 9 -3.25 16.14 0.04
C LYS A 9 -2.87 15.97 -1.41
N LEU A 10 -3.73 15.29 -2.14
CA LEU A 10 -3.59 15.00 -3.56
C LEU A 10 -4.80 15.61 -4.30
N TYR A 11 -4.53 16.40 -5.32
CA TYR A 11 -5.54 16.98 -6.20
C TYR A 11 -5.21 16.66 -7.65
N ASN A 12 -6.13 16.03 -8.35
CA ASN A 12 -6.00 15.62 -9.75
C ASN A 12 -4.69 14.88 -10.04
N PHE A 13 -4.25 14.04 -9.11
CA PHE A 13 -3.02 13.26 -9.24
C PHE A 13 -3.34 11.81 -9.54
N ARG A 14 -3.01 11.35 -10.74
CA ARG A 14 -3.30 9.99 -11.23
C ARG A 14 -4.78 9.64 -11.01
N ARG A 15 -5.07 8.60 -10.20
CA ARG A 15 -6.43 8.20 -9.88
C ARG A 15 -7.16 9.14 -8.90
N PHE A 16 -6.45 9.94 -8.14
CA PHE A 16 -7.03 10.76 -7.08
C PHE A 16 -7.50 12.12 -7.60
N ARG A 17 -8.80 12.39 -7.50
CA ARG A 17 -9.39 13.72 -7.77
C ARG A 17 -9.12 14.68 -6.62
N GLU A 18 -9.53 14.27 -5.44
CA GLU A 18 -9.24 14.94 -4.18
C GLU A 18 -9.08 13.88 -3.11
N TYR A 19 -7.92 13.83 -2.47
CA TYR A 19 -7.63 12.80 -1.50
C TYR A 19 -6.78 13.35 -0.36
N VAL A 20 -7.18 13.05 0.87
CA VAL A 20 -6.51 13.54 2.08
C VAL A 20 -6.21 12.37 3.00
N ILE A 21 -4.95 12.28 3.46
CA ILE A 21 -4.49 11.28 4.40
C ILE A 21 -3.82 12.01 5.58
N GLU A 22 -4.18 11.62 6.80
CA GLU A 22 -3.50 12.02 8.03
C GLU A 22 -2.73 10.81 8.57
N PRO A 23 -1.45 10.68 8.26
CA PRO A 23 -0.66 9.51 8.63
C PRO A 23 -0.33 9.49 10.12
N ASN A 24 0.02 8.29 10.62
CA ASN A 24 0.59 8.11 11.94
C ASN A 24 2.05 8.60 11.95
N GLU A 25 2.54 9.02 13.11
CA GLU A 25 3.89 9.58 13.29
C GLU A 25 5.02 8.58 12.99
N LYS A 26 4.81 7.28 13.24
CA LYS A 26 5.87 6.28 13.16
C LYS A 26 5.73 5.35 11.96
N CYS A 27 4.60 4.67 11.84
CA CYS A 27 4.40 3.63 10.85
C CYS A 27 3.04 3.77 10.19
N ASN A 28 3.00 3.61 8.86
CA ASN A 28 1.81 3.70 8.04
C ASN A 28 1.82 2.54 7.06
N ILE A 29 0.86 1.63 7.19
CA ILE A 29 0.75 0.46 6.34
C ILE A 29 -0.43 0.65 5.41
N LEU A 30 -0.13 0.92 4.15
CA LEU A 30 -1.13 1.11 3.10
C LEU A 30 -1.58 -0.25 2.59
N ILE A 31 -2.83 -0.60 2.81
CA ILE A 31 -3.45 -1.80 2.25
C ILE A 31 -4.64 -1.42 1.36
N GLY A 32 -4.94 -2.26 0.40
CA GLY A 32 -6.02 -2.02 -0.54
C GLY A 32 -5.92 -2.99 -1.71
N ASP A 33 -6.98 -3.09 -2.50
CA ASP A 33 -6.99 -3.88 -3.73
C ASP A 33 -5.93 -3.40 -4.73
N ASN A 34 -5.72 -4.19 -5.79
CA ASN A 34 -4.95 -3.72 -6.91
C ASN A 34 -5.57 -2.42 -7.44
N GLU A 35 -4.72 -1.48 -7.87
CA GLU A 35 -5.15 -0.16 -8.34
C GLU A 35 -5.79 0.75 -7.27
N SER A 36 -5.79 0.40 -5.98
CA SER A 36 -6.32 1.28 -4.91
C SER A 36 -5.51 2.56 -4.70
N GLY A 37 -4.32 2.67 -5.27
CA GLY A 37 -3.48 3.87 -5.22
C GLY A 37 -2.37 3.83 -4.17
N LYS A 38 -2.04 2.67 -3.60
CA LYS A 38 -0.91 2.51 -2.66
C LYS A 38 0.41 3.07 -3.21
N SER A 39 0.81 2.57 -4.38
CA SER A 39 2.01 3.02 -5.09
C SER A 39 1.94 4.51 -5.47
N THR A 40 0.76 5.00 -5.81
CA THR A 40 0.53 6.41 -6.14
C THR A 40 0.80 7.33 -4.95
N ILE A 41 0.42 6.93 -3.74
CA ILE A 41 0.70 7.71 -2.52
C ILE A 41 2.21 7.73 -2.23
N LEU A 42 2.88 6.57 -2.31
CA LEU A 42 4.34 6.51 -2.14
C LEU A 42 5.07 7.36 -3.18
N GLU A 43 4.64 7.30 -4.44
CA GLU A 43 5.21 8.11 -5.51
C GLU A 43 4.99 9.61 -5.30
N ALA A 44 3.81 10.02 -4.82
CA ALA A 44 3.52 11.41 -4.48
C ALA A 44 4.50 11.96 -3.42
N ILE A 45 4.73 11.18 -2.35
CA ILE A 45 5.69 11.53 -1.30
C ILE A 45 7.10 11.64 -1.88
N ASP A 46 7.53 10.64 -2.66
CA ASP A 46 8.89 10.57 -3.22
C ASP A 46 9.14 11.69 -4.27
N LEU A 47 8.15 11.99 -5.10
CA LEU A 47 8.24 13.09 -6.07
C LEU A 47 8.46 14.45 -5.39
N VAL A 48 7.57 14.78 -4.44
CA VAL A 48 7.61 16.07 -3.74
C VAL A 48 8.86 16.17 -2.87
N SER A 49 9.22 15.13 -2.13
CA SER A 49 10.43 15.14 -1.29
C SER A 49 11.70 15.27 -2.11
N SER A 50 11.77 14.66 -3.29
CA SER A 50 12.95 14.70 -4.15
C SER A 50 13.16 16.06 -4.83
N GLY A 51 12.11 16.82 -5.12
CA GLY A 51 12.19 18.09 -5.87
C GLY A 51 12.90 17.97 -7.23
N ASN A 52 12.86 16.79 -7.85
CA ASN A 52 13.62 16.48 -9.06
C ASN A 52 12.81 16.78 -10.33
N MET A 53 13.02 17.96 -10.90
CA MET A 53 12.33 18.41 -12.11
C MET A 53 12.57 17.48 -13.31
N ARG A 54 13.79 16.98 -13.50
CA ARG A 54 14.10 16.08 -14.63
C ARG A 54 13.33 14.77 -14.56
N ARG A 55 13.11 14.26 -13.34
CA ARG A 55 12.29 13.06 -13.14
C ARG A 55 10.83 13.36 -13.44
N LEU A 56 10.32 14.49 -13.01
CA LEU A 56 8.96 14.94 -13.27
C LEU A 56 8.69 15.10 -14.78
N GLU A 57 9.61 15.73 -15.51
CA GLU A 57 9.57 15.87 -16.97
C GLU A 57 9.65 14.52 -17.69
N ALA A 58 10.48 13.60 -17.20
CA ALA A 58 10.61 12.26 -17.77
C ALA A 58 9.36 11.38 -17.60
N ILE A 59 8.59 11.57 -16.52
CA ILE A 59 7.31 10.89 -16.32
C ILE A 59 6.24 11.45 -17.26
N GLY A 60 6.24 12.77 -17.46
CA GLY A 60 5.25 13.50 -18.24
C GLY A 60 3.98 13.86 -17.44
N LEU A 61 3.45 15.04 -17.70
CA LEU A 61 2.24 15.52 -17.01
C LEU A 61 0.98 14.72 -17.39
N ASP A 62 0.92 14.20 -18.60
CA ASP A 62 -0.13 13.33 -19.11
C ASP A 62 -0.26 12.02 -18.29
N ASN A 63 0.86 11.50 -17.79
CA ASN A 63 0.90 10.31 -16.92
C ASN A 63 0.63 10.62 -15.44
N LEU A 64 0.68 11.88 -15.04
CA LEU A 64 0.50 12.31 -13.66
C LEU A 64 -0.89 12.88 -13.38
N MET A 65 -1.50 13.53 -14.38
CA MET A 65 -2.80 14.17 -14.21
C MET A 65 -3.94 13.15 -14.19
N ASN A 66 -4.96 13.43 -13.40
CA ASN A 66 -6.13 12.56 -13.30
C ASN A 66 -6.91 12.55 -14.62
N ILE A 67 -7.10 11.35 -15.19
CA ILE A 67 -7.73 11.18 -16.50
C ILE A 67 -9.22 11.59 -16.50
N GLU A 68 -9.93 11.41 -15.40
CA GLU A 68 -11.34 11.80 -15.28
C GLU A 68 -11.46 13.33 -15.32
N ALA A 69 -10.56 14.04 -14.61
CA ALA A 69 -10.52 15.51 -14.63
C ALA A 69 -10.25 16.06 -16.03
N VAL A 70 -9.33 15.42 -16.76
CA VAL A 70 -9.03 15.77 -18.15
C VAL A 70 -10.23 15.49 -19.06
N THR A 71 -10.83 14.30 -18.92
CA THR A 71 -11.98 13.89 -19.73
C THR A 71 -13.20 14.78 -19.51
N GLU A 72 -13.51 15.13 -18.27
CA GLU A 72 -14.59 16.08 -17.94
C GLU A 72 -14.34 17.46 -18.54
N PHE A 73 -13.09 17.94 -18.46
CA PHE A 73 -12.73 19.22 -19.08
C PHE A 73 -12.89 19.20 -20.61
N VAL A 74 -12.38 18.16 -21.27
CA VAL A 74 -12.45 18.03 -22.74
C VAL A 74 -13.89 17.90 -23.23
N ASN A 75 -14.74 17.18 -22.48
CA ASN A 75 -16.17 17.02 -22.81
C ASN A 75 -17.07 18.18 -22.31
N GLY A 76 -16.50 19.08 -21.50
CA GLY A 76 -17.22 20.16 -20.82
C GLY A 76 -17.08 21.54 -21.46
N SER A 77 -16.88 22.53 -20.60
CA SER A 77 -16.83 23.96 -20.99
C SER A 77 -15.63 24.33 -21.87
N ARG A 78 -14.53 23.61 -21.75
CA ARG A 78 -13.23 23.85 -22.41
C ARG A 78 -12.75 25.32 -22.30
N CYS A 79 -13.10 25.95 -21.18
CA CYS A 79 -12.67 27.32 -20.90
C CYS A 79 -11.32 27.32 -20.16
N TYR A 80 -10.46 28.31 -20.43
CA TYR A 80 -9.16 28.44 -19.78
C TYR A 80 -9.25 28.39 -18.25
N ASN A 81 -10.25 29.02 -17.65
CA ASN A 81 -10.40 29.10 -16.20
C ASN A 81 -10.78 27.75 -15.55
N ASP A 82 -11.31 26.81 -16.33
CA ASP A 82 -11.77 25.49 -15.87
C ASP A 82 -10.72 24.41 -16.08
N LEU A 83 -9.54 24.77 -16.61
CA LEU A 83 -8.42 23.84 -16.78
C LEU A 83 -8.04 23.20 -15.43
N PRO A 84 -8.06 21.87 -15.34
CA PRO A 84 -7.72 21.18 -14.10
C PRO A 84 -6.27 21.44 -13.70
N LYS A 85 -6.04 21.68 -12.42
CA LYS A 85 -4.71 21.83 -11.84
C LYS A 85 -4.35 20.58 -11.05
N LEU A 86 -3.10 20.14 -11.14
CA LEU A 86 -2.57 19.08 -10.31
C LEU A 86 -1.84 19.71 -9.13
N ARG A 87 -2.09 19.18 -7.93
CA ARG A 87 -1.39 19.63 -6.72
C ARG A 87 -1.15 18.46 -5.78
N ILE A 88 0.06 18.39 -5.25
CA ILE A 88 0.43 17.48 -4.16
C ILE A 88 0.98 18.33 -3.04
N GLU A 89 0.42 18.23 -1.85
CA GLU A 89 0.85 18.97 -0.66
C GLU A 89 1.25 17.98 0.45
N LEU A 90 2.46 18.15 0.98
CA LEU A 90 2.94 17.45 2.17
C LEU A 90 3.06 18.46 3.30
N TYR A 91 2.19 18.33 4.29
CA TYR A 91 2.25 19.08 5.54
C TYR A 91 3.26 18.41 6.45
N LEU A 92 4.14 19.19 7.05
CA LEU A 92 5.23 18.70 7.86
C LEU A 92 5.01 19.03 9.34
N SER A 93 5.64 18.29 10.22
CA SER A 93 5.76 18.67 11.62
C SER A 93 6.58 19.96 11.72
N GLU A 94 6.45 20.67 12.84
CA GLU A 94 7.22 21.90 13.07
C GLU A 94 8.70 21.67 12.85
N THR A 95 9.29 22.50 11.98
CA THR A 95 10.70 22.50 11.67
C THR A 95 11.34 23.80 12.16
N SER A 96 12.66 23.83 12.31
CA SER A 96 13.38 25.05 12.58
C SER A 96 13.71 25.87 11.32
N ASP A 97 13.26 25.42 10.15
CA ASP A 97 13.52 26.07 8.86
C ASP A 97 12.39 27.02 8.49
N PRO A 98 12.54 28.34 8.65
CA PRO A 98 11.49 29.31 8.35
C PRO A 98 11.13 29.35 6.85
N THR A 99 11.92 28.74 5.99
CA THR A 99 11.68 28.71 4.54
C THR A 99 10.61 27.72 4.12
N VAL A 100 10.15 26.84 5.02
CA VAL A 100 9.06 25.89 4.77
C VAL A 100 7.74 26.32 5.42
N ASN A 101 7.76 27.30 6.33
CA ASN A 101 6.60 27.79 7.06
C ASN A 101 5.86 28.88 6.27
N GLY A 102 4.58 28.69 6.03
CA GLY A 102 3.76 29.69 5.34
C GLY A 102 2.30 29.26 5.12
N GLU A 103 1.52 30.18 4.56
CA GLU A 103 0.08 30.00 4.29
C GLU A 103 -0.24 29.55 2.87
N ASN A 104 0.76 29.39 1.99
CA ASN A 104 0.56 29.01 0.60
C ASN A 104 0.27 27.51 0.46
N ASN A 105 -0.83 27.07 1.04
CA ASN A 105 -1.38 25.72 1.00
C ASN A 105 -2.91 25.78 0.80
N SER A 106 -3.54 24.65 0.51
CA SER A 106 -4.99 24.60 0.24
C SER A 106 -5.85 24.91 1.48
N ASP A 107 -5.34 24.69 2.70
CA ASP A 107 -6.04 25.03 3.93
C ASP A 107 -5.91 26.50 4.31
N LYS A 108 -5.02 27.25 3.63
CA LYS A 108 -4.69 28.66 3.97
C LYS A 108 -4.33 28.85 5.44
N LYS A 109 -3.58 27.90 5.99
CA LYS A 109 -3.11 27.91 7.36
C LYS A 109 -1.60 28.07 7.38
N GLU A 110 -1.10 28.87 8.33
CA GLU A 110 0.32 29.00 8.59
C GLU A 110 0.84 27.70 9.19
N CYS A 111 1.65 26.98 8.43
CA CYS A 111 2.27 25.70 8.82
C CYS A 111 3.43 25.35 7.91
N ASP A 112 4.22 24.38 8.34
CA ASP A 112 5.35 23.88 7.57
C ASP A 112 4.89 22.90 6.48
N GLY A 113 5.45 23.04 5.28
CA GLY A 113 5.13 22.10 4.21
C GLY A 113 5.83 22.38 2.90
N ILE A 114 5.70 21.40 2.02
CA ILE A 114 6.24 21.39 0.66
C ILE A 114 5.19 20.90 -0.33
N LYS A 115 5.27 21.36 -1.57
CA LYS A 115 4.27 21.01 -2.58
C LYS A 115 4.84 20.93 -3.99
N LEU A 116 4.14 20.17 -4.83
CA LEU A 116 4.22 20.20 -6.27
C LEU A 116 2.93 20.82 -6.80
N VAL A 117 3.05 21.79 -7.70
CA VAL A 117 1.92 22.40 -8.41
C VAL A 117 2.20 22.31 -9.90
N CYS A 118 1.20 21.79 -10.65
CA CYS A 118 1.18 21.85 -12.11
C CYS A 118 -0.08 22.58 -12.53
N GLU A 119 0.08 23.73 -13.16
CA GLU A 119 -1.04 24.61 -13.56
C GLU A 119 -0.75 25.27 -14.91
N PRO A 120 -1.81 25.68 -15.64
CA PRO A 120 -1.63 26.41 -16.89
C PRO A 120 -0.73 27.61 -16.70
N ASN A 121 0.25 27.79 -17.58
CA ASN A 121 1.11 28.95 -17.55
C ASN A 121 0.37 30.17 -18.12
N GLU A 122 0.24 31.20 -17.31
CA GLU A 122 -0.48 32.42 -17.69
C GLU A 122 0.15 33.16 -18.89
N ASP A 123 1.45 33.00 -19.07
CA ASP A 123 2.18 33.60 -20.21
C ASP A 123 1.71 33.03 -21.56
N TYR A 124 1.15 31.81 -21.58
CA TYR A 124 0.61 31.16 -22.79
C TYR A 124 -0.92 31.18 -22.86
N ARG A 125 -1.58 32.06 -22.11
CA ARG A 125 -3.05 32.10 -22.04
C ARG A 125 -3.73 32.24 -23.40
N THR A 126 -3.13 33.03 -24.29
CA THR A 126 -3.66 33.26 -25.65
C THR A 126 -3.57 32.00 -26.48
N GLU A 127 -2.39 31.36 -26.50
CA GLU A 127 -2.10 30.13 -27.25
C GLU A 127 -2.96 28.95 -26.75
N ILE A 128 -3.15 28.84 -25.43
CA ILE A 128 -4.02 27.83 -24.83
C ILE A 128 -5.46 28.06 -25.30
N THR A 129 -5.95 29.31 -25.26
CA THR A 129 -7.33 29.62 -25.64
C THR A 129 -7.57 29.35 -27.13
N GLU A 130 -6.63 29.69 -27.99
CA GLU A 130 -6.70 29.40 -29.43
C GLU A 130 -6.68 27.88 -29.70
N ALA A 131 -5.81 27.13 -29.01
CA ALA A 131 -5.74 25.69 -29.13
C ALA A 131 -7.05 25.00 -28.70
N LEU A 132 -7.64 25.45 -27.58
CA LEU A 132 -8.92 24.93 -27.09
C LEU A 132 -10.10 25.20 -28.04
N LEU A 133 -10.04 26.29 -28.81
CA LEU A 133 -11.08 26.64 -29.80
C LEU A 133 -10.93 25.84 -31.10
N THR A 134 -9.70 25.54 -31.51
CA THR A 134 -9.39 24.95 -32.82
C THR A 134 -9.28 23.46 -32.85
N GLN A 135 -8.88 22.83 -31.74
CA GLN A 135 -8.63 21.38 -31.63
C GLN A 135 -9.72 20.69 -30.82
N VAL A 136 -10.35 19.67 -31.41
CA VAL A 136 -11.29 18.78 -30.72
C VAL A 136 -10.52 17.70 -30.02
N ASP A 137 -10.97 17.29 -28.82
CA ASP A 137 -10.35 16.23 -27.99
C ASP A 137 -8.89 16.50 -27.58
N TYR A 138 -8.51 17.77 -27.46
CA TYR A 138 -7.17 18.18 -27.10
C TYR A 138 -7.11 18.73 -25.67
N PHE A 139 -6.05 18.33 -24.94
CA PHE A 139 -5.70 18.89 -23.64
C PHE A 139 -4.29 19.48 -23.69
N PRO A 140 -4.08 20.74 -23.26
CA PRO A 140 -2.86 21.53 -23.52
C PRO A 140 -1.76 21.27 -22.50
N TYR A 141 -1.28 20.01 -22.33
CA TYR A 141 -0.25 19.64 -21.36
C TYR A 141 1.05 20.44 -21.54
N GLU A 142 1.42 20.78 -22.76
CA GLU A 142 2.65 21.46 -23.13
C GLU A 142 2.75 22.89 -22.59
N TYR A 143 1.63 23.48 -22.28
CA TYR A 143 1.54 24.84 -21.76
C TYR A 143 1.37 24.91 -20.25
N TYR A 144 1.58 23.79 -19.55
CA TYR A 144 1.54 23.79 -18.10
C TYR A 144 2.92 24.09 -17.52
N SER A 145 2.95 24.91 -16.48
CA SER A 145 4.10 25.09 -15.63
C SER A 145 4.10 24.07 -14.49
N MET A 146 5.25 23.52 -14.17
CA MET A 146 5.43 22.57 -13.08
C MET A 146 6.42 23.19 -12.08
N ARG A 147 6.05 23.24 -10.78
CA ARG A 147 6.86 23.90 -9.77
C ARG A 147 6.85 23.16 -8.45
N PHE A 148 8.04 22.90 -7.91
CA PHE A 148 8.23 22.51 -6.53
C PHE A 148 8.44 23.77 -5.67
N SER A 149 7.63 23.95 -4.64
CA SER A 149 7.76 25.07 -3.71
C SER A 149 7.38 24.68 -2.28
N THR A 150 7.87 25.44 -1.31
CA THR A 150 7.45 25.35 0.08
C THR A 150 6.15 26.11 0.31
N PHE A 151 5.54 25.99 1.50
CA PHE A 151 4.38 26.80 1.86
C PHE A 151 4.71 28.28 2.07
N ALA A 152 6.01 28.61 2.26
CA ALA A 152 6.52 29.98 2.19
C ALA A 152 6.75 30.48 0.74
N ASP A 153 6.26 29.75 -0.27
CA ASP A 153 6.41 30.01 -1.70
C ASP A 153 7.85 30.07 -2.24
N GLN A 154 8.79 29.44 -1.52
CA GLN A 154 10.17 29.34 -1.98
C GLN A 154 10.35 28.10 -2.85
N ALA A 155 10.87 28.30 -4.07
CA ALA A 155 11.21 27.18 -4.94
C ALA A 155 12.37 26.36 -4.33
N TYR A 156 12.28 25.03 -4.43
CA TYR A 156 13.37 24.13 -4.05
C TYR A 156 13.66 23.10 -5.16
N THR A 157 14.84 22.53 -5.10
CA THR A 157 15.31 21.52 -6.05
C THR A 157 15.94 20.37 -5.29
N GLY A 158 16.16 19.25 -5.96
CA GLY A 158 16.75 18.04 -5.38
C GLY A 158 18.11 18.21 -4.69
N TYR A 159 18.78 19.34 -4.86
CA TYR A 159 20.05 19.66 -4.16
C TYR A 159 19.86 20.21 -2.74
N LYS A 160 18.65 20.68 -2.41
CA LYS A 160 18.29 21.23 -1.08
C LYS A 160 16.99 20.56 -0.62
N ASN A 161 17.08 19.26 -0.36
CA ASN A 161 15.93 18.50 0.12
C ASN A 161 15.43 19.06 1.45
N LYS A 162 14.15 19.41 1.50
CA LYS A 162 13.47 19.87 2.70
C LYS A 162 12.94 18.71 3.54
N LEU A 163 12.75 17.55 2.90
CA LEU A 163 12.36 16.30 3.52
C LEU A 163 13.25 15.18 2.93
N ARG A 164 14.01 14.50 3.78
CA ARG A 164 14.92 13.43 3.36
C ARG A 164 14.15 12.11 3.29
N CYS A 165 13.94 11.63 2.07
CA CYS A 165 13.16 10.43 1.80
C CYS A 165 14.03 9.33 1.19
N ALA A 166 13.84 8.08 1.65
CA ALA A 166 14.41 6.89 1.04
C ALA A 166 13.29 5.97 0.55
N MET A 167 13.29 5.63 -0.74
CA MET A 167 12.32 4.72 -1.33
C MET A 167 12.97 3.40 -1.73
N VAL A 168 12.40 2.29 -1.31
CA VAL A 168 12.72 0.93 -1.74
C VAL A 168 11.50 0.35 -2.43
N ASN A 169 11.61 0.12 -3.74
CA ASN A 169 10.55 -0.44 -4.56
C ASN A 169 10.98 -1.81 -5.06
N SER A 170 10.23 -2.87 -4.72
CA SER A 170 10.55 -4.24 -5.10
C SER A 170 10.27 -4.55 -6.56
N ASP A 171 9.26 -3.91 -7.16
CA ASP A 171 8.86 -4.16 -8.55
C ASP A 171 9.83 -3.58 -9.59
N LYS A 172 10.53 -2.50 -9.22
CA LYS A 172 11.49 -1.81 -10.11
C LYS A 172 12.93 -2.32 -9.96
N MET A 173 13.13 -3.39 -9.20
CA MET A 173 14.46 -3.91 -8.84
C MET A 173 15.28 -4.45 -10.01
N ASP A 174 14.64 -4.95 -11.06
CA ASP A 174 15.30 -5.47 -12.26
C ASP A 174 15.85 -4.36 -13.17
N SER A 175 15.61 -3.09 -12.83
CA SER A 175 16.12 -1.95 -13.56
C SER A 175 17.48 -1.49 -12.99
N GLU A 176 18.52 -1.57 -13.80
CA GLU A 176 19.85 -1.02 -13.51
C GLU A 176 19.75 0.46 -13.09
N TYR A 177 18.83 1.20 -13.69
CA TYR A 177 18.58 2.59 -13.34
C TYR A 177 18.08 2.76 -11.89
N ALA A 178 17.11 1.94 -11.44
CA ALA A 178 16.57 2.02 -10.08
C ALA A 178 17.62 1.64 -9.02
N THR A 179 18.44 0.63 -9.32
CA THR A 179 19.55 0.24 -8.44
C THR A 179 20.60 1.35 -8.35
N ASN A 180 20.98 1.95 -9.47
CA ASN A 180 21.93 3.06 -9.50
C ASN A 180 21.39 4.30 -8.76
N ASP A 181 20.10 4.62 -8.90
CA ASP A 181 19.47 5.72 -8.15
C ASP A 181 19.48 5.46 -6.64
N PHE A 182 19.16 4.24 -6.22
CA PHE A 182 19.25 3.83 -4.82
C PHE A 182 20.68 3.97 -4.27
N ILE A 183 21.68 3.44 -4.99
CA ILE A 183 23.09 3.51 -4.58
C ILE A 183 23.55 4.96 -4.46
N LYS A 184 23.17 5.83 -5.40
CA LYS A 184 23.47 7.26 -5.33
C LYS A 184 22.86 7.93 -4.11
N ARG A 185 21.57 7.70 -3.86
CA ARG A 185 20.89 8.26 -2.68
C ARG A 185 21.56 7.79 -1.40
N THR A 186 21.87 6.49 -1.31
CA THR A 186 22.61 5.90 -0.19
C THR A 186 23.99 6.58 -0.02
N TYR A 187 24.76 6.72 -1.10
CA TYR A 187 26.05 7.42 -1.07
C TYR A 187 25.92 8.87 -0.57
N TYR A 188 24.90 9.61 -1.02
CA TYR A 188 24.65 10.96 -0.52
C TYR A 188 24.32 10.99 0.97
N GLN A 189 23.60 9.98 1.46
CA GLN A 189 23.27 9.84 2.88
C GLN A 189 24.54 9.56 3.72
N TYR A 190 25.38 8.63 3.27
CA TYR A 190 26.63 8.27 3.97
C TYR A 190 27.68 9.40 3.98
N THR A 191 27.65 10.29 3.02
CA THR A 191 28.51 11.48 3.01
C THR A 191 27.87 12.66 3.76
N GLU A 192 26.79 12.44 4.52
CA GLU A 192 26.07 13.45 5.33
C GLU A 192 25.76 14.75 4.57
N GLY A 193 25.67 14.67 3.26
CA GLY A 193 25.49 15.85 2.41
C GLY A 193 26.74 16.73 2.27
N ASP A 194 27.94 16.33 2.78
CA ASP A 194 29.15 17.15 2.68
C ASP A 194 29.66 17.27 1.24
N PRO A 195 29.57 18.47 0.63
CA PRO A 195 30.06 18.71 -0.73
C PRO A 195 31.59 18.55 -0.86
N LYS A 196 32.35 18.77 0.21
CA LYS A 196 33.82 18.69 0.19
C LYS A 196 34.26 17.24 0.08
N GLU A 197 33.69 16.34 0.88
CA GLU A 197 34.02 14.92 0.84
C GLU A 197 33.71 14.34 -0.54
N ARG A 198 32.51 14.64 -1.07
CA ARG A 198 32.12 14.20 -2.42
C ARG A 198 33.04 14.74 -3.52
N ALA A 199 33.49 16.00 -3.40
CA ALA A 199 34.45 16.59 -4.33
C ALA A 199 35.80 15.86 -4.29
N ILE A 200 36.27 15.45 -3.11
CA ILE A 200 37.49 14.67 -2.93
C ILE A 200 37.39 13.32 -3.65
N PHE A 201 36.29 12.56 -3.44
CA PHE A 201 36.09 11.28 -4.14
C PHE A 201 36.04 11.45 -5.65
N LYS A 202 35.32 12.45 -6.17
CA LYS A 202 35.28 12.78 -7.60
C LYS A 202 36.66 13.14 -8.15
N SER A 203 37.42 13.92 -7.41
CA SER A 203 38.78 14.30 -7.80
C SER A 203 39.72 13.10 -7.88
N LYS A 204 39.73 12.24 -6.86
CA LYS A 204 40.53 11.00 -6.84
C LYS A 204 40.14 10.05 -7.99
N TYR A 205 38.84 9.89 -8.27
CA TYR A 205 38.35 9.08 -9.37
C TYR A 205 38.83 9.64 -10.75
N ARG A 206 38.80 10.96 -10.93
CA ARG A 206 39.33 11.61 -12.13
C ARG A 206 40.84 11.41 -12.27
N GLN A 207 41.58 11.49 -11.17
CA GLN A 207 43.03 11.21 -11.17
C GLN A 207 43.31 9.75 -11.57
N MET A 208 42.52 8.79 -11.06
CA MET A 208 42.63 7.38 -11.44
C MET A 208 42.42 7.19 -12.94
N LYS A 209 41.39 7.81 -13.53
CA LYS A 209 41.10 7.76 -14.98
C LYS A 209 42.26 8.38 -15.79
N ASN A 210 42.82 9.50 -15.35
CA ASN A 210 43.96 10.14 -16.01
C ASN A 210 45.21 9.27 -15.94
N ASN A 211 45.50 8.66 -14.79
CA ASN A 211 46.62 7.75 -14.63
C ASN A 211 46.46 6.49 -15.50
N PHE A 212 45.26 5.93 -15.58
CA PHE A 212 44.97 4.81 -16.46
C PHE A 212 45.20 5.18 -17.94
N ARG A 213 44.72 6.37 -18.35
CA ARG A 213 44.96 6.88 -19.72
C ARG A 213 46.44 7.04 -20.00
N ALA A 214 47.20 7.66 -19.08
CA ALA A 214 48.61 7.97 -19.25
C ALA A 214 49.52 6.72 -19.26
N ASN A 215 49.16 5.68 -18.50
CA ASN A 215 50.03 4.52 -18.31
C ASN A 215 49.52 3.27 -19.05
N SER A 216 48.22 2.94 -18.90
CA SER A 216 47.69 1.67 -19.42
C SER A 216 47.27 1.74 -20.88
N LEU A 217 46.88 2.90 -21.41
CA LEU A 217 46.48 3.05 -22.81
C LEU A 217 47.64 3.37 -23.76
N VAL A 218 48.86 3.56 -23.24
CA VAL A 218 50.06 3.83 -24.07
C VAL A 218 50.30 2.75 -25.13
N PRO A 219 50.27 1.44 -24.81
CA PRO A 219 50.49 0.41 -25.83
C PRO A 219 49.40 0.39 -26.92
N LEU A 220 48.17 0.73 -26.55
CA LEU A 220 47.05 0.81 -27.51
C LEU A 220 47.19 2.03 -28.40
N ASN A 221 47.54 3.17 -27.84
CA ASN A 221 47.74 4.41 -28.56
C ASN A 221 48.97 4.34 -29.49
N GLY A 222 50.00 3.56 -29.12
CA GLY A 222 51.16 3.31 -29.99
C GLY A 222 50.86 2.50 -31.26
N ARG A 223 49.68 1.86 -31.32
CA ARG A 223 49.21 1.14 -32.52
C ARG A 223 48.39 2.04 -33.45
N VAL A 224 48.04 3.23 -33.05
CA VAL A 224 47.34 4.19 -33.91
C VAL A 224 48.39 4.76 -34.91
N PRO A 225 48.07 4.80 -36.21
CA PRO A 225 48.98 5.33 -37.24
C PRO A 225 49.44 6.77 -36.89
N GLN A 226 50.74 7.04 -37.02
CA GLN A 226 51.35 8.31 -36.60
C GLN A 226 50.88 9.52 -37.42
N ASP A 227 50.35 9.28 -38.62
CA ASP A 227 49.74 10.29 -39.47
C ASP A 227 48.34 10.75 -38.97
N LYS A 228 47.80 10.04 -37.99
CA LYS A 228 46.46 10.30 -37.39
C LYS A 228 46.62 10.90 -36.01
N HIS A 229 46.06 12.07 -35.81
CA HIS A 229 46.05 12.75 -34.48
C HIS A 229 44.96 12.25 -33.54
N TYR A 230 44.65 10.92 -33.56
CA TYR A 230 43.66 10.28 -32.71
C TYR A 230 44.30 9.51 -31.57
N THR A 231 43.63 9.50 -30.41
CA THR A 231 44.07 8.71 -29.26
C THR A 231 42.84 8.10 -28.55
N PHE A 232 43.02 6.90 -28.05
CA PHE A 232 42.05 6.31 -27.13
C PHE A 232 42.13 6.98 -25.76
N GLY A 233 40.97 7.25 -25.16
CA GLY A 233 40.88 7.83 -23.83
C GLY A 233 39.62 7.33 -23.12
N LEU A 234 39.49 7.57 -21.83
CA LEU A 234 38.28 7.28 -21.07
C LEU A 234 37.28 8.44 -21.18
N LYS A 235 36.00 8.12 -21.27
CA LYS A 235 34.94 9.15 -21.25
C LYS A 235 35.02 9.96 -19.96
N SER A 236 34.96 11.28 -20.06
CA SER A 236 34.93 12.21 -18.95
C SER A 236 33.66 13.08 -18.94
N SER A 237 32.55 12.53 -19.41
CA SER A 237 31.25 13.20 -19.39
C SER A 237 30.58 13.10 -18.01
N VAL A 238 29.60 13.94 -17.74
CA VAL A 238 28.76 13.92 -16.52
C VAL A 238 28.10 12.56 -16.34
N ALA A 239 27.77 11.85 -17.44
CA ALA A 239 27.20 10.51 -17.41
C ALA A 239 28.18 9.40 -16.95
N THR A 240 29.48 9.70 -16.84
CA THR A 240 30.52 8.79 -16.33
C THR A 240 31.07 9.23 -14.99
N ASP A 241 30.27 9.95 -14.22
CA ASP A 241 30.65 10.42 -12.89
C ASP A 241 30.85 9.22 -11.91
N PHE A 242 31.66 9.49 -10.90
CA PHE A 242 31.98 8.54 -9.84
C PHE A 242 30.75 7.83 -9.27
N GLU A 243 29.68 8.57 -9.03
CA GLU A 243 28.43 8.08 -8.45
C GLU A 243 27.72 7.02 -9.30
N ASN A 244 27.87 7.06 -10.64
CA ASN A 244 27.30 6.05 -11.55
C ASN A 244 28.10 4.74 -11.58
N ASN A 245 29.31 4.74 -11.00
CA ASN A 245 30.19 3.58 -10.95
C ASN A 245 30.33 3.01 -9.53
N LEU A 246 29.54 3.54 -8.59
CA LEU A 246 29.45 2.97 -7.25
C LEU A 246 28.60 1.70 -7.27
N MET A 247 29.01 0.73 -6.45
CA MET A 247 28.29 -0.53 -6.23
C MET A 247 28.36 -0.90 -4.76
N ILE A 248 27.30 -1.53 -4.25
CA ILE A 248 27.30 -2.09 -2.91
C ILE A 248 27.70 -3.56 -2.99
N TYR A 249 28.60 -3.98 -2.12
CA TYR A 249 29.08 -5.36 -2.01
C TYR A 249 28.70 -5.93 -0.63
N GLU A 250 28.29 -7.19 -0.60
CA GLU A 250 28.18 -8.00 0.61
C GLU A 250 29.01 -9.29 0.40
N ASP A 251 30.01 -9.52 1.27
CA ASP A 251 30.93 -10.67 1.15
C ASP A 251 31.56 -10.79 -0.25
N GLU A 252 32.14 -9.71 -0.77
CA GLU A 252 32.80 -9.63 -2.09
C GLU A 252 31.86 -9.82 -3.31
N ILE A 253 30.57 -10.03 -3.09
CA ILE A 253 29.58 -10.20 -4.16
C ILE A 253 28.79 -8.90 -4.28
N SER A 254 28.76 -8.33 -5.50
CA SER A 254 27.93 -7.14 -5.75
C SER A 254 26.45 -7.43 -5.53
N ILE A 255 25.71 -6.42 -5.07
CA ILE A 255 24.28 -6.55 -4.80
C ILE A 255 23.49 -7.03 -6.04
N ASP A 256 23.90 -6.58 -7.24
CA ASP A 256 23.22 -6.94 -8.50
C ASP A 256 23.38 -8.42 -8.86
N ASN A 257 24.43 -9.08 -8.35
CA ASN A 257 24.67 -10.51 -8.55
C ASN A 257 24.02 -11.40 -7.47
N LYS A 258 23.26 -10.80 -6.53
CA LYS A 258 22.48 -11.53 -5.53
C LYS A 258 21.06 -11.74 -6.02
N GLY A 259 20.40 -12.78 -5.52
CA GLY A 259 18.98 -13.01 -5.83
C GLY A 259 18.11 -11.82 -5.37
N THR A 260 17.04 -11.53 -6.11
CA THR A 260 16.17 -10.34 -5.94
C THR A 260 15.71 -10.15 -4.49
N GLY A 261 15.27 -11.21 -3.81
CA GLY A 261 14.87 -11.10 -2.40
C GLY A 261 16.00 -10.67 -1.47
N LYS A 262 17.26 -11.08 -1.74
CA LYS A 262 18.41 -10.63 -0.94
C LYS A 262 18.74 -9.16 -1.22
N GLN A 263 18.59 -8.73 -2.47
CA GLN A 263 18.75 -7.32 -2.85
C GLN A 263 17.76 -6.42 -2.10
N ILE A 264 16.46 -6.81 -2.07
CA ILE A 264 15.42 -6.10 -1.34
C ILE A 264 15.78 -6.00 0.14
N PHE A 265 16.17 -7.13 0.73
CA PHE A 265 16.55 -7.17 2.14
C PHE A 265 17.71 -6.19 2.44
N ILE A 266 18.79 -6.22 1.64
CA ILE A 266 19.95 -5.35 1.81
C ILE A 266 19.55 -3.87 1.65
N LYS A 267 18.79 -3.53 0.60
CA LYS A 267 18.37 -2.14 0.35
C LYS A 267 17.48 -1.61 1.47
N THR A 268 16.53 -2.44 1.95
CA THR A 268 15.68 -2.06 3.09
C THR A 268 16.51 -1.90 4.36
N ASP A 269 17.50 -2.76 4.56
CA ASP A 269 18.40 -2.72 5.70
C ASP A 269 19.18 -1.40 5.74
N PHE A 270 19.78 -1.01 4.64
CA PHE A 270 20.47 0.29 4.50
C PHE A 270 19.54 1.48 4.75
N ALA A 271 18.30 1.44 4.24
CA ALA A 271 17.33 2.50 4.46
C ALA A 271 16.95 2.63 5.94
N LEU A 272 16.75 1.49 6.63
CA LEU A 272 16.37 1.44 8.04
C LEU A 272 17.51 1.86 8.98
N GLU A 273 18.75 1.47 8.70
CA GLU A 273 19.91 1.83 9.53
C GLU A 273 20.18 3.34 9.58
N HIS A 274 19.79 4.06 8.54
CA HIS A 274 19.97 5.52 8.43
C HIS A 274 18.72 6.32 8.81
N SER A 275 17.65 5.64 9.25
CA SER A 275 16.44 6.32 9.70
C SER A 275 16.72 7.19 10.94
N GLY A 276 16.18 8.41 10.92
CA GLY A 276 16.27 9.37 12.03
C GLY A 276 17.52 10.20 12.13
N SER A 277 18.69 9.77 11.64
CA SER A 277 19.89 10.60 11.54
C SER A 277 19.98 11.32 10.20
N ASN A 278 19.79 10.57 9.10
CA ASN A 278 19.96 11.05 7.74
C ASN A 278 18.74 10.86 6.83
N VAL A 279 17.70 10.16 7.30
CA VAL A 279 16.45 9.91 6.57
C VAL A 279 15.27 10.22 7.50
N ASP A 280 14.37 11.08 7.06
CA ASP A 280 13.16 11.47 7.79
C ASP A 280 12.00 10.50 7.48
N VAL A 281 11.88 10.08 6.21
CA VAL A 281 10.78 9.22 5.72
C VAL A 281 11.33 8.05 4.92
N ILE A 282 10.85 6.85 5.22
CA ILE A 282 11.16 5.62 4.48
C ILE A 282 9.90 5.14 3.79
N LEU A 283 10.01 4.84 2.50
CA LEU A 283 8.95 4.31 1.66
C LEU A 283 9.31 2.89 1.22
N LEU A 284 8.50 1.90 1.58
CA LEU A 284 8.67 0.52 1.18
C LEU A 284 7.48 0.09 0.32
N GLU A 285 7.74 -0.34 -0.90
CA GLU A 285 6.72 -0.86 -1.82
C GLU A 285 6.92 -2.35 -2.00
N GLU A 286 5.89 -3.13 -1.65
CA GLU A 286 5.84 -4.59 -1.71
C GLU A 286 7.12 -5.27 -1.17
N PRO A 287 7.56 -4.96 0.06
CA PRO A 287 8.84 -5.45 0.58
C PRO A 287 8.88 -6.96 0.78
N GLU A 288 7.72 -7.64 0.75
CA GLU A 288 7.57 -9.09 0.80
C GLU A 288 7.87 -9.79 -0.52
N THR A 289 7.80 -9.10 -1.64
CA THR A 289 7.98 -9.67 -2.98
C THR A 289 9.36 -10.32 -3.08
N HIS A 290 9.40 -11.55 -3.59
CA HIS A 290 10.60 -12.38 -3.70
C HIS A 290 11.28 -12.78 -2.37
N LEU A 291 10.68 -12.50 -1.20
CA LEU A 291 11.21 -12.94 0.10
C LEU A 291 10.65 -14.30 0.51
N SER A 292 11.52 -15.17 1.03
CA SER A 292 11.06 -16.36 1.75
C SER A 292 10.37 -15.95 3.05
N HIS A 293 9.44 -16.78 3.56
CA HIS A 293 8.77 -16.54 4.85
C HIS A 293 9.73 -16.24 6.01
N VAL A 294 10.91 -16.87 6.01
CA VAL A 294 11.93 -16.64 7.05
C VAL A 294 12.54 -15.24 6.93
N ASN A 295 12.86 -14.82 5.71
CA ASN A 295 13.43 -13.51 5.46
C ASN A 295 12.39 -12.40 5.68
N LEU A 296 11.15 -12.62 5.29
CA LEU A 296 10.05 -11.70 5.59
C LEU A 296 9.89 -11.48 7.11
N ARG A 297 9.91 -12.55 7.91
CA ARG A 297 9.86 -12.43 9.38
C ARG A 297 11.05 -11.65 9.96
N LYS A 298 12.25 -11.83 9.40
CA LYS A 298 13.44 -11.06 9.81
C LYS A 298 13.27 -9.59 9.47
N LEU A 299 12.78 -9.29 8.24
CA LEU A 299 12.52 -7.93 7.79
C LEU A 299 11.49 -7.23 8.69
N VAL A 300 10.34 -7.87 8.95
CA VAL A 300 9.29 -7.34 9.82
C VAL A 300 9.80 -7.05 11.23
N ARG A 301 10.63 -7.96 11.79
CA ARG A 301 11.28 -7.71 13.09
C ARG A 301 12.18 -6.49 13.04
N LYS A 302 13.02 -6.37 12.02
CA LYS A 302 13.94 -5.23 11.87
C LYS A 302 13.17 -3.92 11.73
N ILE A 303 12.11 -3.89 10.93
CA ILE A 303 11.21 -2.75 10.82
C ILE A 303 10.61 -2.36 12.18
N ALA A 304 10.11 -3.35 12.95
CA ALA A 304 9.52 -3.11 14.27
C ALA A 304 10.52 -2.57 15.30
N GLU A 305 11.79 -2.95 15.19
CA GLU A 305 12.88 -2.50 16.08
C GLU A 305 13.43 -1.13 15.68
N THR A 306 13.24 -0.71 14.43
CA THR A 306 13.70 0.60 13.92
C THR A 306 12.70 1.67 14.33
N GLN A 307 13.11 2.57 15.23
CA GLN A 307 12.21 3.57 15.83
C GLN A 307 12.45 5.01 15.36
N ASN A 308 13.37 5.23 14.43
CA ASN A 308 13.83 6.54 14.03
C ASN A 308 13.35 6.85 12.60
N GLY A 309 12.50 7.85 12.44
CA GLY A 309 11.91 8.24 11.15
C GLY A 309 10.50 7.67 10.93
N GLN A 310 9.78 8.29 9.99
CA GLN A 310 8.42 7.89 9.64
C GLN A 310 8.46 6.87 8.50
N LEU A 311 7.69 5.80 8.62
CA LEU A 311 7.68 4.68 7.68
C LEU A 311 6.32 4.60 6.98
N PHE A 312 6.34 4.45 5.66
CA PHE A 312 5.19 4.11 4.83
C PHE A 312 5.46 2.79 4.10
N ILE A 313 4.57 1.82 4.24
CA ILE A 313 4.68 0.51 3.61
C ILE A 313 3.43 0.28 2.77
N ALA A 314 3.57 0.07 1.47
CA ALA A 314 2.52 -0.44 0.62
C ALA A 314 2.66 -1.96 0.52
N THR A 315 1.64 -2.71 0.92
CA THR A 315 1.71 -4.17 0.97
C THR A 315 0.33 -4.82 0.82
N HIS A 316 0.34 -6.06 0.33
CA HIS A 316 -0.81 -6.97 0.38
C HIS A 316 -0.64 -8.06 1.44
N ASN A 317 0.48 -8.08 2.15
CA ASN A 317 0.84 -9.16 3.05
C ASN A 317 0.26 -9.00 4.46
N SER A 318 -0.61 -9.94 4.85
CA SER A 318 -1.26 -9.95 6.17
C SER A 318 -0.27 -10.09 7.34
N LEU A 319 0.90 -10.69 7.12
CA LEU A 319 1.94 -10.79 8.15
C LEU A 319 2.51 -9.42 8.49
N ILE A 320 2.74 -8.56 7.49
CA ILE A 320 3.25 -7.21 7.70
C ILE A 320 2.22 -6.40 8.49
N SER A 321 0.97 -6.36 8.03
CA SER A 321 -0.10 -5.56 8.65
C SER A 321 -0.39 -5.97 10.09
N THR A 322 -0.38 -7.28 10.39
CA THR A 322 -0.67 -7.76 11.75
C THR A 322 0.51 -7.62 12.70
N ARG A 323 1.74 -7.88 12.25
CA ARG A 323 2.94 -7.85 13.12
C ARG A 323 3.43 -6.43 13.42
N LEU A 324 3.20 -5.49 12.52
CA LEU A 324 3.49 -4.07 12.71
C LEU A 324 2.32 -3.28 13.32
N GLU A 325 1.34 -3.98 13.87
CA GLU A 325 0.14 -3.49 14.54
C GLU A 325 -0.91 -2.88 13.60
N LEU A 326 -2.13 -3.41 13.70
CA LEU A 326 -3.26 -2.98 12.86
C LEU A 326 -3.62 -1.49 13.00
N ASN A 327 -3.30 -0.86 14.14
CA ASN A 327 -3.51 0.58 14.32
C ASN A 327 -2.71 1.43 13.32
N ASN A 328 -1.67 0.87 12.74
CA ASN A 328 -0.86 1.53 11.71
C ASN A 328 -1.40 1.35 10.29
N VAL A 329 -2.51 0.64 10.15
CA VAL A 329 -3.11 0.33 8.84
C VAL A 329 -3.99 1.47 8.35
N ILE A 330 -3.77 1.82 7.08
CA ILE A 330 -4.57 2.75 6.29
C ILE A 330 -5.15 1.96 5.12
N ILE A 331 -6.46 1.80 5.10
CA ILE A 331 -7.18 1.07 4.07
C ILE A 331 -7.55 2.02 2.94
N LEU A 332 -7.17 1.66 1.72
CA LEU A 332 -7.47 2.40 0.50
C LEU A 332 -8.51 1.62 -0.32
N HIS A 333 -9.59 2.30 -0.69
CA HIS A 333 -10.64 1.72 -1.53
C HIS A 333 -10.47 2.13 -2.99
N CYS A 334 -10.97 1.30 -3.91
CA CYS A 334 -10.89 1.57 -5.35
C CYS A 334 -11.80 2.71 -5.83
N ASP A 335 -12.83 3.07 -5.07
CA ASP A 335 -13.75 4.15 -5.46
C ASP A 335 -13.11 5.51 -5.17
N SER A 336 -13.15 6.41 -6.14
CA SER A 336 -12.57 7.75 -6.07
C SER A 336 -13.14 8.64 -4.96
N ASP A 337 -14.36 8.36 -4.52
CA ASP A 337 -15.09 9.14 -3.51
C ASP A 337 -14.88 8.64 -2.07
N ASN A 338 -14.21 7.51 -1.88
CA ASN A 338 -13.98 6.95 -0.56
C ASN A 338 -12.74 7.55 0.11
N LYS A 339 -12.94 8.11 1.29
CA LYS A 339 -11.84 8.55 2.15
C LYS A 339 -11.07 7.34 2.68
N PRO A 340 -9.75 7.48 2.94
CA PRO A 340 -8.99 6.42 3.55
C PRO A 340 -9.58 6.07 4.92
N VAL A 341 -9.65 4.78 5.24
CA VAL A 341 -10.02 4.32 6.58
C VAL A 341 -8.74 4.06 7.36
N VAL A 342 -8.53 4.85 8.41
CA VAL A 342 -7.37 4.71 9.29
C VAL A 342 -7.79 3.92 10.52
N LEU A 343 -7.10 2.82 10.82
CA LEU A 343 -7.41 1.95 11.96
C LEU A 343 -6.77 2.43 13.28
N LYS A 344 -6.33 3.68 13.37
CA LYS A 344 -5.69 4.23 14.60
C LYS A 344 -6.60 4.16 15.83
N ASP A 345 -7.92 4.24 15.62
CA ASP A 345 -8.91 4.20 16.70
C ASP A 345 -9.31 2.77 17.11
N LEU A 346 -8.68 1.75 16.52
CA LEU A 346 -8.85 0.37 16.92
C LEU A 346 -8.33 0.17 18.35
N SER A 347 -9.10 -0.55 19.19
CA SER A 347 -8.69 -0.78 20.58
C SER A 347 -7.32 -1.47 20.65
N ALA A 348 -6.48 -1.04 21.60
CA ALA A 348 -5.15 -1.62 21.81
C ALA A 348 -5.21 -3.14 22.06
N ASP A 349 -6.29 -3.64 22.69
CA ASP A 349 -6.48 -5.05 22.95
C ASP A 349 -6.77 -5.84 21.68
N THR A 350 -7.58 -5.29 20.77
CA THR A 350 -7.85 -5.92 19.46
C THR A 350 -6.60 -5.92 18.59
N ALA A 351 -5.84 -4.82 18.53
CA ALA A 351 -4.58 -4.78 17.81
C ALA A 351 -3.55 -5.79 18.35
N LYS A 352 -3.39 -5.88 19.68
CA LYS A 352 -2.50 -6.87 20.34
C LYS A 352 -2.95 -8.31 20.10
N TYR A 353 -4.26 -8.54 20.06
CA TYR A 353 -4.82 -9.86 19.78
C TYR A 353 -4.35 -10.36 18.40
N PHE A 354 -4.60 -9.59 17.34
CA PHE A 354 -4.22 -9.96 15.98
C PHE A 354 -2.70 -10.05 15.76
N ARG A 355 -1.92 -9.35 16.56
CA ARG A 355 -0.46 -9.48 16.55
C ARG A 355 0.03 -10.86 17.03
N LYS A 356 -0.73 -11.53 17.91
CA LYS A 356 -0.35 -12.80 18.51
C LYS A 356 -0.90 -14.02 17.79
N VAL A 357 -2.07 -13.90 17.18
CA VAL A 357 -2.70 -15.01 16.44
C VAL A 357 -2.09 -15.17 15.05
N PRO A 358 -2.24 -16.34 14.39
CA PRO A 358 -1.83 -16.50 13.00
C PRO A 358 -2.50 -15.44 12.12
N PRO A 359 -1.78 -14.82 11.17
CA PRO A 359 -2.32 -13.79 10.30
C PRO A 359 -3.24 -14.41 9.23
N ALA A 360 -4.31 -15.07 9.67
CA ALA A 360 -5.28 -15.64 8.76
C ALA A 360 -6.33 -14.57 8.42
N SER A 361 -6.49 -14.31 7.13
CA SER A 361 -7.63 -13.59 6.52
C SER A 361 -8.00 -12.20 7.09
N ILE A 362 -7.21 -11.63 8.03
CA ILE A 362 -7.57 -10.33 8.63
C ILE A 362 -7.45 -9.18 7.63
N THR A 363 -6.46 -9.23 6.74
CA THR A 363 -6.31 -8.22 5.70
C THR A 363 -7.42 -8.34 4.67
N GLU A 364 -7.76 -9.58 4.29
CA GLU A 364 -8.89 -9.87 3.41
C GLU A 364 -10.19 -9.35 4.01
N PHE A 365 -10.42 -9.63 5.31
CA PHE A 365 -11.57 -9.10 6.03
C PHE A 365 -11.61 -7.57 6.04
N ALA A 366 -10.49 -6.92 6.35
CA ALA A 366 -10.41 -5.47 6.44
C ALA A 366 -10.67 -4.78 5.09
N LEU A 367 -10.33 -5.44 3.98
CA LEU A 367 -10.58 -4.96 2.62
C LEU A 367 -11.97 -5.31 2.10
N SER A 368 -12.60 -6.32 2.65
CA SER A 368 -13.91 -6.79 2.19
C SER A 368 -15.03 -5.81 2.55
N ARG A 369 -15.87 -5.49 1.57
CA ARG A 369 -17.08 -4.69 1.79
C ARG A 369 -18.23 -5.49 2.39
N LYS A 370 -18.28 -6.79 2.09
CA LYS A 370 -19.30 -7.72 2.55
C LYS A 370 -18.63 -9.01 2.99
N SER A 371 -18.83 -9.40 4.24
CA SER A 371 -18.23 -10.63 4.77
C SER A 371 -19.26 -11.44 5.57
N ILE A 372 -19.13 -12.75 5.47
CA ILE A 372 -19.82 -13.69 6.36
C ILE A 372 -18.75 -14.36 7.21
N LEU A 373 -18.86 -14.22 8.52
CA LEU A 373 -17.96 -14.85 9.49
C LEU A 373 -18.62 -16.11 10.03
N VAL A 374 -17.90 -17.23 9.94
CA VAL A 374 -18.33 -18.54 10.48
C VAL A 374 -17.38 -18.99 11.56
N GLU A 375 -17.84 -19.87 12.46
CA GLU A 375 -17.12 -20.25 13.66
C GLU A 375 -15.95 -21.18 13.38
N GLY A 376 -16.13 -22.10 12.43
CA GLY A 376 -15.15 -23.13 12.18
C GLY A 376 -15.11 -23.69 10.75
N PRO A 377 -14.22 -24.69 10.55
CA PRO A 377 -14.01 -25.28 9.22
C PRO A 377 -15.23 -26.05 8.66
N ALA A 378 -16.09 -26.58 9.51
CA ALA A 378 -17.24 -27.36 9.06
C ALA A 378 -18.26 -26.47 8.35
N GLU A 379 -18.59 -25.34 8.95
CA GLU A 379 -19.44 -24.32 8.34
C GLU A 379 -18.80 -23.77 7.07
N TYR A 380 -17.51 -23.43 7.12
CA TYR A 380 -16.78 -22.88 5.97
C TYR A 380 -16.86 -23.80 4.75
N ILE A 381 -16.66 -25.11 4.93
CA ILE A 381 -16.70 -26.11 3.85
C ILE A 381 -18.08 -26.13 3.16
N LEU A 382 -19.17 -26.03 3.92
CA LEU A 382 -20.52 -26.12 3.37
C LEU A 382 -21.10 -24.78 2.92
N PHE A 383 -20.49 -23.67 3.36
CA PHE A 383 -21.11 -22.35 3.19
C PHE A 383 -21.23 -21.90 1.74
N GLU A 384 -20.25 -22.21 0.91
CA GLU A 384 -20.32 -21.92 -0.53
C GLU A 384 -21.51 -22.64 -1.18
N LYS A 385 -21.69 -23.92 -0.86
CA LYS A 385 -22.83 -24.72 -1.34
C LYS A 385 -24.18 -24.18 -0.84
N PHE A 386 -24.24 -23.75 0.41
CA PHE A 386 -25.42 -23.08 0.97
C PHE A 386 -25.71 -21.77 0.25
N TYR A 387 -24.69 -20.98 0.01
CA TYR A 387 -24.81 -19.72 -0.71
C TYR A 387 -25.34 -19.93 -2.13
N GLU A 388 -24.76 -20.86 -2.89
CA GLU A 388 -25.23 -21.23 -4.22
C GLU A 388 -26.68 -21.73 -4.21
N THR A 389 -27.03 -22.55 -3.21
CA THR A 389 -28.39 -23.10 -3.09
C THR A 389 -29.45 -22.01 -2.83
N VAL A 390 -29.11 -21.00 -2.03
CA VAL A 390 -30.03 -19.90 -1.67
C VAL A 390 -30.11 -18.83 -2.73
N SER A 391 -28.95 -18.49 -3.35
CA SER A 391 -28.81 -17.32 -4.21
C SER A 391 -28.80 -17.63 -5.71
N ASN A 392 -28.48 -18.85 -6.10
CA ASN A 392 -28.09 -19.29 -7.45
C ASN A 392 -26.84 -18.54 -8.01
N HIS A 393 -26.04 -17.93 -7.14
CA HIS A 393 -24.78 -17.24 -7.45
C HIS A 393 -23.67 -17.81 -6.58
N ARG A 394 -22.43 -17.52 -6.93
CA ARG A 394 -21.28 -17.74 -6.05
C ARG A 394 -21.06 -16.52 -5.16
N PRO A 395 -20.48 -16.69 -3.96
CA PRO A 395 -20.17 -15.56 -3.08
C PRO A 395 -19.33 -14.47 -3.75
N GLU A 396 -18.33 -14.87 -4.55
CA GLU A 396 -17.44 -13.98 -5.27
C GLU A 396 -18.16 -13.11 -6.31
N ASP A 397 -19.18 -13.66 -6.98
CA ASP A 397 -19.98 -12.95 -7.98
C ASP A 397 -20.77 -11.77 -7.35
N ASP A 398 -21.13 -11.91 -6.08
CA ASP A 398 -21.83 -10.88 -5.29
C ASP A 398 -20.86 -10.03 -4.43
N GLY A 399 -19.54 -10.24 -4.58
CA GLY A 399 -18.49 -9.54 -3.83
C GLY A 399 -18.50 -9.85 -2.33
N ILE A 400 -18.93 -11.06 -1.95
CA ILE A 400 -19.03 -11.50 -0.57
C ILE A 400 -17.90 -12.46 -0.25
N GLN A 401 -17.25 -12.23 0.90
CA GLN A 401 -16.20 -13.09 1.41
C GLN A 401 -16.69 -13.91 2.60
N ILE A 402 -16.44 -15.21 2.56
CA ILE A 402 -16.72 -16.12 3.66
C ILE A 402 -15.42 -16.38 4.40
N LEU A 403 -15.40 -16.20 5.73
CA LEU A 403 -14.21 -16.29 6.55
C LEU A 403 -14.45 -17.19 7.76
N ASP A 404 -13.59 -18.21 7.91
CA ASP A 404 -13.50 -19.03 9.12
C ASP A 404 -12.65 -18.32 10.18
N VAL A 405 -13.26 -17.96 11.31
CA VAL A 405 -12.56 -17.30 12.42
C VAL A 405 -11.84 -18.29 13.35
N ARG A 406 -11.97 -19.61 13.11
CA ARG A 406 -11.27 -20.70 13.83
C ARG A 406 -11.42 -20.62 15.35
N GLY A 407 -12.64 -20.40 15.84
CA GLY A 407 -12.90 -20.24 17.27
C GLY A 407 -12.32 -18.97 17.88
N LEU A 408 -11.84 -18.03 17.06
CA LEU A 408 -11.42 -16.72 17.50
C LEU A 408 -12.64 -15.85 17.85
N SER A 409 -12.41 -14.81 18.63
CA SER A 409 -13.49 -13.91 19.02
C SER A 409 -14.02 -13.12 17.83
N PHE A 410 -15.28 -13.36 17.43
CA PHE A 410 -15.99 -12.54 16.44
C PHE A 410 -15.94 -11.04 16.78
N LYS A 411 -16.02 -10.68 18.09
CA LYS A 411 -15.96 -9.29 18.55
C LYS A 411 -14.75 -8.54 17.99
N ARG A 412 -13.59 -9.19 17.87
CA ARG A 412 -12.38 -8.56 17.33
C ARG A 412 -12.51 -8.18 15.86
N TYR A 413 -13.20 -8.99 15.08
CA TYR A 413 -13.53 -8.68 13.68
C TYR A 413 -14.61 -7.60 13.61
N LEU A 414 -15.59 -7.63 14.50
CA LEU A 414 -16.65 -6.62 14.58
C LEU A 414 -16.11 -5.23 14.97
N ASP A 415 -15.08 -5.16 15.83
CA ASP A 415 -14.37 -3.89 16.10
C ASP A 415 -13.81 -3.26 14.81
N ILE A 416 -13.24 -4.07 13.93
CA ILE A 416 -12.74 -3.59 12.62
C ILE A 416 -13.93 -3.20 11.73
N ALA A 417 -14.98 -4.01 11.66
CA ALA A 417 -16.18 -3.73 10.86
C ALA A 417 -16.85 -2.40 11.22
N ARG A 418 -16.82 -2.00 12.49
CA ARG A 418 -17.30 -0.67 12.95
C ARG A 418 -16.51 0.47 12.34
N LEU A 419 -15.20 0.32 12.22
CA LEU A 419 -14.32 1.35 11.66
C LEU A 419 -14.38 1.38 10.14
N THR A 420 -14.35 0.21 9.50
CA THR A 420 -14.39 0.09 8.03
C THR A 420 -15.78 0.31 7.45
N LYS A 421 -16.83 0.21 8.29
CA LYS A 421 -18.25 0.19 7.87
C LYS A 421 -18.57 -0.93 6.87
N GLY A 422 -17.73 -1.96 6.81
CA GLY A 422 -17.98 -3.16 6.03
C GLY A 422 -19.25 -3.87 6.54
N LYS A 423 -20.03 -4.44 5.63
CA LYS A 423 -21.25 -5.19 5.97
C LYS A 423 -20.89 -6.61 6.40
N VAL A 424 -21.25 -7.00 7.60
CA VAL A 424 -20.81 -8.27 8.20
C VAL A 424 -21.98 -9.05 8.78
N ALA A 425 -22.16 -10.29 8.31
CA ALA A 425 -23.02 -11.28 8.93
C ALA A 425 -22.17 -12.25 9.75
N VAL A 426 -22.49 -12.41 11.02
CA VAL A 426 -21.88 -13.43 11.89
C VAL A 426 -22.84 -14.61 11.97
N VAL A 427 -22.35 -15.79 11.67
CA VAL A 427 -23.06 -17.06 11.84
C VAL A 427 -22.44 -17.79 13.02
N THR A 428 -23.17 -17.93 14.12
CA THR A 428 -22.67 -18.46 15.39
C THR A 428 -23.62 -19.45 16.01
N ASP A 429 -23.09 -20.40 16.78
CA ASP A 429 -23.84 -21.31 17.59
C ASP A 429 -24.48 -20.58 18.78
N ASN A 430 -25.61 -21.10 19.29
CA ASN A 430 -26.28 -20.57 20.47
C ASN A 430 -25.76 -21.19 21.79
N ASP A 431 -24.97 -22.26 21.70
CA ASP A 431 -24.39 -23.01 22.83
C ASP A 431 -25.38 -23.34 23.96
N GLY A 432 -26.67 -23.43 23.64
CA GLY A 432 -27.76 -23.76 24.57
C GLY A 432 -28.29 -22.59 25.41
N ASP A 433 -27.82 -21.37 25.18
CA ASP A 433 -28.32 -20.14 25.79
C ASP A 433 -28.28 -18.98 24.80
N VAL A 434 -29.40 -18.72 24.18
CA VAL A 434 -29.55 -17.66 23.18
C VAL A 434 -29.31 -16.26 23.79
N LEU A 435 -29.80 -16.05 25.01
CA LEU A 435 -29.73 -14.73 25.66
C LEU A 435 -28.28 -14.37 25.93
N GLU A 436 -27.53 -15.24 26.58
CA GLU A 436 -26.11 -14.99 26.96
C GLU A 436 -25.22 -15.00 25.74
N ASN A 437 -25.30 -16.04 24.87
CA ASN A 437 -24.29 -16.28 23.82
C ASN A 437 -24.54 -15.49 22.51
N CYS A 438 -25.78 -15.10 22.23
CA CYS A 438 -26.12 -14.43 20.96
C CYS A 438 -26.60 -12.98 21.14
N ILE A 439 -27.34 -12.67 22.23
CA ILE A 439 -27.92 -11.33 22.44
C ILE A 439 -26.99 -10.47 23.31
N GLU A 440 -26.75 -10.85 24.56
CA GLU A 440 -25.94 -10.05 25.50
C GLU A 440 -24.47 -9.98 25.07
N LYS A 441 -23.92 -11.09 24.60
CA LYS A 441 -22.55 -11.17 24.08
C LYS A 441 -22.27 -10.13 23.00
N TYR A 442 -23.24 -9.82 22.14
CA TYR A 442 -23.06 -8.89 21.01
C TYR A 442 -23.85 -7.58 21.13
N ALA A 443 -24.36 -7.27 22.33
CA ALA A 443 -25.15 -6.06 22.59
C ALA A 443 -24.48 -4.76 22.13
N ASP A 444 -23.15 -4.65 22.30
CA ASP A 444 -22.36 -3.49 21.88
C ASP A 444 -22.37 -3.21 20.37
N TYR A 445 -22.83 -4.17 19.57
CA TYR A 445 -22.87 -4.07 18.10
C TYR A 445 -24.29 -3.96 17.55
N SER A 446 -25.33 -4.05 18.38
CA SER A 446 -26.75 -4.05 17.99
C SER A 446 -27.19 -2.79 17.23
N ASP A 447 -26.60 -1.64 17.54
CA ASP A 447 -26.90 -0.36 16.90
C ASP A 447 -26.22 -0.16 15.54
N ASN A 448 -25.37 -1.10 15.12
CA ASN A 448 -24.62 -0.99 13.87
C ASN A 448 -25.42 -1.66 12.74
N ALA A 449 -26.03 -0.86 11.87
CA ALA A 449 -26.84 -1.35 10.75
C ALA A 449 -26.07 -2.24 9.75
N ASN A 450 -24.74 -2.15 9.75
CA ASN A 450 -23.84 -2.95 8.91
C ASN A 450 -23.41 -4.28 9.54
N ILE A 451 -23.89 -4.61 10.75
CA ILE A 451 -23.54 -5.84 11.46
C ILE A 451 -24.83 -6.62 11.76
N LYS A 452 -24.83 -7.91 11.48
CA LYS A 452 -25.94 -8.81 11.83
C LYS A 452 -25.40 -10.09 12.43
N ILE A 453 -26.01 -10.52 13.56
CA ILE A 453 -25.72 -11.80 14.19
C ILE A 453 -26.86 -12.76 13.84
N CYS A 454 -26.51 -13.92 13.28
CA CYS A 454 -27.43 -14.96 12.83
C CYS A 454 -27.14 -16.24 13.60
N TYR A 455 -28.16 -16.79 14.24
CA TYR A 455 -28.10 -17.99 15.09
C TYR A 455 -29.44 -18.73 15.08
N ASP A 456 -29.43 -20.01 15.44
CA ASP A 456 -30.68 -20.76 15.65
C ASP A 456 -31.31 -20.39 17.01
N THR A 457 -32.62 -20.14 17.03
CA THR A 457 -33.35 -19.75 18.25
C THR A 457 -33.77 -20.93 19.12
N ASP A 458 -33.62 -22.15 18.61
CA ASP A 458 -33.93 -23.39 19.34
C ASP A 458 -32.70 -23.82 20.16
N GLU A 459 -32.73 -23.57 21.46
CA GLU A 459 -31.64 -23.91 22.39
C GLU A 459 -31.34 -25.42 22.47
N SER A 460 -32.25 -26.27 22.04
CA SER A 460 -31.99 -27.71 21.93
C SER A 460 -31.06 -28.06 20.76
N LYS A 461 -30.97 -27.16 19.78
CA LYS A 461 -30.09 -27.25 18.60
C LYS A 461 -28.85 -26.35 18.77
N HIS A 462 -28.06 -26.61 19.79
CA HIS A 462 -27.04 -25.72 20.30
C HIS A 462 -25.76 -25.61 19.46
N THR A 463 -25.58 -26.46 18.43
CA THR A 463 -24.41 -26.39 17.52
C THR A 463 -24.85 -26.56 16.07
N PHE A 464 -24.02 -26.04 15.15
CA PHE A 464 -24.22 -26.16 13.71
C PHE A 464 -24.48 -27.61 13.26
N GLU A 465 -23.73 -28.58 13.77
CA GLU A 465 -23.89 -29.99 13.38
C GLU A 465 -25.24 -30.55 13.80
N ILE A 466 -25.78 -30.12 14.94
CA ILE A 466 -27.09 -30.55 15.42
C ILE A 466 -28.17 -29.94 14.53
N VAL A 467 -28.14 -28.66 14.24
CA VAL A 467 -29.08 -28.00 13.33
C VAL A 467 -29.05 -28.69 11.98
N LEU A 468 -27.85 -28.86 11.41
CA LEU A 468 -27.65 -29.46 10.09
C LEU A 468 -28.20 -30.90 10.04
N TYR A 469 -27.97 -31.69 11.10
CA TYR A 469 -28.50 -33.04 11.22
C TYR A 469 -30.04 -33.04 11.19
N TRP A 470 -30.69 -32.22 12.02
CA TRP A 470 -32.14 -32.20 12.09
C TRP A 470 -32.80 -31.70 10.81
N ASP A 471 -32.22 -30.74 10.14
CA ASP A 471 -32.75 -30.21 8.88
C ASP A 471 -32.50 -31.16 7.69
N ASN A 472 -31.58 -32.15 7.83
CA ASN A 472 -31.21 -33.11 6.80
C ASN A 472 -31.18 -34.56 7.32
N LYS A 473 -32.07 -34.89 8.24
CA LYS A 473 -32.04 -36.14 9.01
C LYS A 473 -31.95 -37.39 8.13
N GLU A 474 -32.81 -37.51 7.11
CA GLU A 474 -32.87 -38.70 6.24
C GLU A 474 -31.55 -38.88 5.48
N LEU A 475 -30.97 -37.81 4.97
CA LEU A 475 -29.70 -37.82 4.25
C LEU A 475 -28.54 -38.17 5.20
N CYS A 476 -28.51 -37.60 6.41
CA CYS A 476 -27.46 -37.87 7.39
C CYS A 476 -27.51 -39.31 7.91
N ASP A 477 -28.70 -39.84 8.17
CA ASP A 477 -28.89 -41.24 8.63
C ASP A 477 -28.48 -42.24 7.52
N GLU A 478 -28.71 -41.91 6.24
CA GLU A 478 -28.24 -42.72 5.10
C GLU A 478 -26.69 -42.72 5.01
N LEU A 479 -26.03 -41.58 5.22
CA LEU A 479 -24.59 -41.45 5.04
C LEU A 479 -23.77 -41.93 6.23
N PHE A 480 -24.25 -41.69 7.46
CA PHE A 480 -23.46 -41.87 8.69
C PHE A 480 -23.98 -42.96 9.62
N SER A 481 -25.00 -43.75 9.19
CA SER A 481 -25.62 -44.83 9.95
C SER A 481 -26.42 -44.37 11.19
N ASN A 482 -26.89 -45.32 12.01
CA ASN A 482 -27.81 -45.10 13.14
C ASN A 482 -27.31 -44.19 14.28
N SER A 483 -26.12 -43.67 14.19
CA SER A 483 -25.50 -42.69 15.12
C SER A 483 -25.00 -41.44 14.41
N ALA A 484 -25.70 -41.07 13.32
CA ALA A 484 -25.29 -39.98 12.45
C ALA A 484 -25.01 -38.65 13.19
N GLN A 485 -25.92 -38.24 14.09
CA GLN A 485 -25.71 -37.01 14.87
C GLN A 485 -24.44 -37.09 15.73
N GLN A 486 -24.17 -38.19 16.42
CA GLN A 486 -22.95 -38.36 17.23
C GLN A 486 -21.70 -38.42 16.36
N TYR A 487 -21.80 -39.04 15.18
CA TYR A 487 -20.69 -39.06 14.22
C TYR A 487 -20.35 -37.66 13.75
N MET A 488 -21.35 -36.83 13.38
CA MET A 488 -21.17 -35.45 12.94
C MET A 488 -20.53 -34.58 14.03
N LEU A 489 -20.99 -34.72 15.28
CA LEU A 489 -20.40 -34.00 16.42
C LEU A 489 -18.91 -34.35 16.66
N ASN A 490 -18.55 -35.64 16.51
CA ASN A 490 -17.19 -36.10 16.74
C ASN A 490 -16.24 -35.87 15.54
N ASN A 491 -16.80 -35.76 14.32
CA ASN A 491 -16.03 -35.68 13.08
C ASN A 491 -16.53 -34.51 12.21
N LYS A 492 -16.68 -33.33 12.81
CA LYS A 492 -17.28 -32.12 12.24
C LYS A 492 -16.88 -31.84 10.78
N THR A 493 -15.58 -31.69 10.53
CA THR A 493 -15.02 -31.35 9.22
C THR A 493 -15.23 -32.48 8.19
N GLU A 494 -15.03 -33.75 8.60
CA GLU A 494 -15.19 -34.89 7.72
C GLU A 494 -16.67 -35.11 7.33
N ALA A 495 -17.57 -34.88 8.28
CA ALA A 495 -19.01 -34.95 8.03
C ALA A 495 -19.45 -33.85 7.06
N ALA A 496 -18.99 -32.64 7.25
CA ALA A 496 -19.24 -31.51 6.35
C ALA A 496 -18.74 -31.80 4.93
N TYR A 497 -17.49 -32.30 4.81
CA TYR A 497 -16.94 -32.67 3.51
C TYR A 497 -17.71 -33.82 2.83
N THR A 498 -18.11 -34.84 3.60
CA THR A 498 -18.92 -35.94 3.08
C THR A 498 -20.26 -35.46 2.55
N LEU A 499 -20.93 -34.54 3.26
CA LEU A 499 -22.17 -33.90 2.81
C LEU A 499 -21.95 -33.05 1.55
N LEU A 500 -20.87 -32.29 1.48
CA LEU A 500 -20.53 -31.46 0.31
C LEU A 500 -20.40 -32.29 -0.97
N CYS A 501 -19.82 -33.50 -0.85
CA CYS A 501 -19.58 -34.42 -1.99
C CYS A 501 -20.86 -35.13 -2.49
N GLN A 502 -22.01 -34.92 -1.87
CA GLN A 502 -23.27 -35.57 -2.31
C GLN A 502 -23.93 -34.78 -3.45
N ASP A 503 -24.48 -35.51 -4.41
CA ASP A 503 -25.29 -34.92 -5.49
C ASP A 503 -26.71 -34.57 -5.02
N LYS A 504 -27.14 -35.09 -3.84
CA LYS A 504 -28.42 -34.78 -3.24
C LYS A 504 -28.43 -33.36 -2.67
N GLY A 505 -29.54 -32.66 -2.87
CA GLY A 505 -29.71 -31.31 -2.31
C GLY A 505 -29.66 -31.34 -0.77
N ILE A 506 -28.94 -30.36 -0.20
CA ILE A 506 -28.86 -30.17 1.25
C ILE A 506 -29.80 -29.04 1.64
N ASN A 507 -30.64 -29.25 2.65
CA ASN A 507 -31.47 -28.19 3.22
C ASN A 507 -30.58 -27.22 3.99
N VAL A 508 -30.70 -25.93 3.65
CA VAL A 508 -29.93 -24.87 4.31
C VAL A 508 -30.62 -24.45 5.60
N PRO A 509 -29.96 -24.45 6.75
CA PRO A 509 -30.51 -23.95 8.00
C PRO A 509 -31.07 -22.53 7.90
N ALA A 510 -32.19 -22.27 8.60
CA ALA A 510 -32.95 -21.03 8.44
C ALA A 510 -32.12 -19.78 8.77
N TYR A 511 -31.32 -19.79 9.84
CA TYR A 511 -30.46 -18.67 10.24
C TYR A 511 -29.30 -18.41 9.26
N ILE A 512 -28.81 -19.47 8.60
CA ILE A 512 -27.78 -19.32 7.51
C ILE A 512 -28.43 -18.70 6.27
N LYS A 513 -29.63 -19.13 5.92
CA LYS A 513 -30.39 -18.52 4.83
C LYS A 513 -30.65 -17.03 5.08
N GLU A 514 -31.04 -16.69 6.31
CA GLU A 514 -31.20 -15.29 6.74
C GLU A 514 -29.91 -14.48 6.60
N ALA A 515 -28.74 -15.03 6.98
CA ALA A 515 -27.44 -14.39 6.82
C ALA A 515 -27.14 -14.09 5.35
N ILE A 516 -27.36 -15.08 4.47
CA ILE A 516 -27.11 -14.96 3.02
C ILE A 516 -28.04 -13.90 2.40
N GLU A 517 -29.33 -13.95 2.70
CA GLU A 517 -30.30 -12.99 2.17
C GLU A 517 -30.02 -11.56 2.65
N TRP A 518 -29.60 -11.40 3.92
CA TRP A 518 -29.31 -10.10 4.47
C TRP A 518 -28.04 -9.48 3.88
N ILE A 519 -26.96 -10.26 3.74
CA ILE A 519 -25.67 -9.73 3.25
C ILE A 519 -25.75 -9.31 1.78
N ARG A 520 -26.63 -9.95 0.99
CA ARG A 520 -26.86 -9.64 -0.43
C ARG A 520 -27.56 -8.30 -0.67
N ARG A 521 -28.49 -7.94 0.21
CA ARG A 521 -29.19 -6.63 0.16
C ARG A 521 -28.22 -5.47 0.39
#